data_c65971b37d32c4590e99be68e0881158
#
_entry.id   c65971b37d32c4590e99be68e0881158
#
_cell.length_a   1.000
_cell.length_b   1.000
_cell.length_c   1.000
_cell.angle_alpha   90.00
_cell.angle_beta   90.00
_cell.angle_gamma   90.00
#
_symmetry.space_group_name_H-M   'P 1'
#
loop_
_entity.id
_entity.type
_entity.pdbx_description
1 polymer ?
#
loop_
_entity_poly.entity_id
_entity_poly.type
_entity_poly.pdbx_seq_one_letter_code
_entity_poly.pdbx_strand_id
1 'polypeptide(L)'
;MMKRLTAFLLALLILLPGLSFAEETAGEWHFDAKGFLTGENPGEEYILEDPENGIWQYASKDLSVKITRVREQYNKKKMREYCVAEIWASEASPMQAILSAPKGRLPEGANQVSPKLLVEKHPCVFAMSDDFYGSRQKGILEKTGSRQPGVIIRNGEIRWEKTKAPESRYGRHRPCLDVLAVYGDGSMKTYVSNAMTAQEYLDKGAIHTFAFGPWLISEGKINEKEAVEGCGYYEQMEPLTGLGMVEPYHYIAIVVHGRPKEKYAGVRLSWLADRLLEYGCTEALNLDGGGTACMFFNGKPVIQGQPDLRSMGGMIGFGLRESE
;
A
#
# COMPACT_ATOMS: atom_id res chain seq x y z
N MET A 1 -44.15 6.48 -28.45
CA MET A 1 -43.04 5.82 -29.15
C MET A 1 -41.79 5.93 -28.29
N MET A 2 -41.59 4.95 -27.41
CA MET A 2 -40.43 4.90 -26.48
C MET A 2 -39.35 4.05 -27.14
N LYS A 3 -38.20 4.68 -27.42
CA LYS A 3 -36.99 3.93 -27.83
C LYS A 3 -36.24 3.47 -26.59
N ARG A 4 -36.25 2.15 -26.37
CA ARG A 4 -35.40 1.50 -25.36
C ARG A 4 -33.95 1.53 -25.86
N LEU A 5 -33.06 2.21 -25.13
CA LEU A 5 -31.61 2.10 -25.30
C LEU A 5 -31.15 0.90 -24.48
N THR A 6 -30.77 -0.15 -25.17
CA THR A 6 -30.08 -1.33 -24.58
C THR A 6 -28.61 -0.96 -24.45
N ALA A 7 -28.14 -0.75 -23.23
CA ALA A 7 -26.72 -0.61 -22.94
C ALA A 7 -26.06 -2.01 -23.06
N PHE A 8 -25.19 -2.17 -24.04
CA PHE A 8 -24.28 -3.31 -24.14
C PHE A 8 -23.15 -3.09 -23.15
N LEU A 9 -23.10 -3.88 -22.09
CA LEU A 9 -21.92 -4.04 -21.25
C LEU A 9 -20.86 -4.77 -22.09
N LEU A 10 -19.88 -4.04 -22.59
CA LEU A 10 -18.66 -4.61 -23.18
C LEU A 10 -17.73 -4.91 -22.02
N ALA A 11 -17.75 -6.17 -21.54
CA ALA A 11 -16.70 -6.67 -20.66
C ALA A 11 -15.39 -6.71 -21.48
N LEU A 12 -14.53 -5.74 -21.23
CA LEU A 12 -13.18 -5.71 -21.79
C LEU A 12 -12.35 -6.77 -21.05
N LEU A 13 -12.36 -8.01 -21.55
CA LEU A 13 -11.35 -8.99 -21.19
C LEU A 13 -10.01 -8.43 -21.67
N ILE A 14 -9.23 -7.85 -20.76
CA ILE A 14 -7.83 -7.58 -21.02
C ILE A 14 -7.12 -8.94 -21.02
N LEU A 15 -7.09 -9.59 -22.17
CA LEU A 15 -6.14 -10.65 -22.48
C LEU A 15 -4.75 -10.00 -22.42
N LEU A 16 -4.08 -10.14 -21.29
CA LEU A 16 -2.65 -9.88 -21.22
C LEU A 16 -2.00 -10.86 -22.21
N PRO A 17 -1.20 -10.38 -23.18
CA PRO A 17 -0.48 -11.26 -24.07
C PRO A 17 0.39 -12.20 -23.22
N GLY A 18 0.29 -13.50 -23.48
CA GLY A 18 1.12 -14.50 -22.86
C GLY A 18 2.58 -14.11 -23.01
N LEU A 19 3.25 -13.83 -21.90
CA LEU A 19 4.66 -13.57 -21.85
C LEU A 19 5.37 -14.88 -22.21
N SER A 20 5.99 -14.89 -23.38
CA SER A 20 7.00 -15.87 -23.76
C SER A 20 8.18 -15.68 -22.80
N PHE A 21 8.44 -16.68 -21.98
CA PHE A 21 9.58 -16.72 -21.09
C PHE A 21 10.86 -16.90 -21.94
N ALA A 22 11.90 -16.13 -21.63
CA ALA A 22 13.22 -16.35 -22.21
C ALA A 22 13.75 -17.72 -21.70
N GLU A 23 14.04 -18.62 -22.63
CA GLU A 23 14.71 -19.89 -22.36
C GLU A 23 16.16 -19.62 -21.93
N GLU A 24 16.44 -19.65 -20.64
CA GLU A 24 17.73 -20.08 -20.12
C GLU A 24 17.53 -21.46 -19.48
N THR A 25 18.49 -22.37 -19.73
CA THR A 25 18.52 -23.78 -19.35
C THR A 25 18.72 -24.03 -17.84
N ALA A 26 17.92 -23.38 -17.02
CA ALA A 26 17.64 -23.75 -15.65
C ALA A 26 16.27 -24.45 -15.64
N GLY A 27 16.12 -25.56 -14.90
CA GLY A 27 14.91 -26.37 -14.90
C GLY A 27 13.61 -25.56 -14.89
N GLU A 28 12.54 -26.20 -15.33
CA GLU A 28 11.23 -25.57 -15.47
C GLU A 28 10.69 -25.13 -14.10
N TRP A 29 10.21 -23.88 -14.01
CA TRP A 29 9.57 -23.36 -12.80
C TRP A 29 8.08 -23.63 -12.84
N HIS A 30 7.53 -24.17 -11.75
CA HIS A 30 6.12 -24.53 -11.64
C HIS A 30 5.41 -23.61 -10.66
N PHE A 31 4.32 -22.98 -11.13
CA PHE A 31 3.52 -22.05 -10.34
C PHE A 31 2.07 -22.51 -10.31
N ASP A 32 1.37 -22.27 -9.21
CA ASP A 32 -0.08 -22.35 -9.17
C ASP A 32 -0.77 -21.10 -9.73
N ALA A 33 -2.10 -21.08 -9.69
CA ALA A 33 -2.88 -19.94 -10.20
C ALA A 33 -2.66 -18.63 -9.42
N LYS A 34 -2.15 -18.70 -8.19
CA LYS A 34 -1.83 -17.56 -7.33
C LYS A 34 -0.37 -17.13 -7.47
N GLY A 35 0.41 -17.90 -8.20
CA GLY A 35 1.84 -17.66 -8.45
C GLY A 35 2.76 -18.21 -7.37
N PHE A 36 2.29 -19.07 -6.46
CA PHE A 36 3.17 -19.79 -5.54
C PHE A 36 3.94 -20.89 -6.26
N LEU A 37 5.16 -21.17 -5.81
CA LEU A 37 5.91 -22.32 -6.31
C LEU A 37 5.26 -23.63 -5.88
N THR A 38 5.15 -24.57 -6.82
CA THR A 38 4.56 -25.90 -6.60
C THR A 38 5.44 -26.98 -7.20
N GLY A 39 5.46 -28.18 -6.57
CA GLY A 39 6.25 -29.31 -7.06
C GLY A 39 7.77 -29.11 -6.93
N GLU A 40 8.53 -29.78 -7.81
CA GLU A 40 9.98 -29.65 -7.86
C GLU A 40 10.37 -28.45 -8.74
N ASN A 41 11.20 -27.57 -8.20
CA ASN A 41 11.70 -26.37 -8.86
C ASN A 41 13.24 -26.32 -8.76
N PRO A 42 13.90 -25.54 -9.63
CA PRO A 42 15.37 -25.36 -9.57
C PRO A 42 15.88 -24.75 -8.26
N GLY A 43 14.99 -24.12 -7.49
CA GLY A 43 15.30 -23.50 -6.21
C GLY A 43 14.06 -23.27 -5.36
N GLU A 44 14.24 -22.74 -4.16
CA GLU A 44 13.15 -22.43 -3.22
C GLU A 44 12.49 -21.07 -3.49
N GLU A 45 13.15 -20.22 -4.25
CA GLU A 45 12.67 -18.89 -4.59
C GLU A 45 12.87 -18.60 -6.08
N TYR A 46 11.84 -18.07 -6.73
CA TYR A 46 11.92 -17.50 -8.05
C TYR A 46 11.98 -15.98 -7.96
N ILE A 47 12.94 -15.36 -8.63
CA ILE A 47 13.10 -13.89 -8.67
C ILE A 47 13.30 -13.44 -10.11
N LEU A 48 12.46 -12.49 -10.52
CA LEU A 48 12.60 -11.77 -11.80
C LEU A 48 12.65 -10.26 -11.51
N GLU A 49 13.68 -9.60 -12.00
CA GLU A 49 13.80 -8.14 -12.02
C GLU A 49 13.98 -7.66 -13.46
N ASP A 50 12.95 -7.07 -14.03
CA ASP A 50 12.97 -6.43 -15.35
C ASP A 50 12.53 -4.96 -15.24
N PRO A 51 13.41 -4.08 -14.75
CA PRO A 51 13.10 -2.67 -14.57
C PRO A 51 12.90 -1.92 -15.87
N GLU A 52 13.40 -2.41 -17.01
CA GLU A 52 13.18 -1.78 -18.31
C GLU A 52 11.73 -1.92 -18.75
N ASN A 53 11.17 -3.12 -18.66
CA ASN A 53 9.77 -3.39 -18.94
C ASN A 53 8.85 -3.09 -17.75
N GLY A 54 9.40 -2.79 -16.59
CA GLY A 54 8.65 -2.44 -15.38
C GLY A 54 7.97 -3.64 -14.73
N ILE A 55 8.66 -4.78 -14.70
CA ILE A 55 8.15 -6.04 -14.14
C ILE A 55 9.11 -6.54 -13.07
N TRP A 56 8.56 -6.90 -11.92
CA TRP A 56 9.27 -7.61 -10.87
C TRP A 56 8.38 -8.73 -10.38
N GLN A 57 8.96 -9.89 -10.15
CA GLN A 57 8.23 -11.04 -9.66
C GLN A 57 9.07 -11.82 -8.66
N TYR A 58 8.43 -12.23 -7.59
CA TYR A 58 8.94 -13.17 -6.61
C TYR A 58 7.93 -14.29 -6.41
N ALA A 59 8.41 -15.50 -6.26
CA ALA A 59 7.59 -16.61 -5.82
C ALA A 59 8.38 -17.54 -4.92
N SER A 60 7.73 -18.01 -3.87
CA SER A 60 8.08 -19.15 -3.04
C SER A 60 6.85 -20.02 -2.80
N LYS A 61 6.93 -21.03 -1.96
CA LYS A 61 5.75 -21.82 -1.57
C LYS A 61 4.74 -21.03 -0.73
N ASP A 62 5.15 -19.92 -0.09
CA ASP A 62 4.38 -19.19 0.91
C ASP A 62 4.11 -17.71 0.57
N LEU A 63 4.79 -17.19 -0.47
CA LEU A 63 4.66 -15.80 -0.89
C LEU A 63 4.79 -15.68 -2.40
N SER A 64 3.86 -14.97 -3.02
CA SER A 64 3.95 -14.54 -4.42
C SER A 64 3.76 -13.03 -4.48
N VAL A 65 4.68 -12.33 -5.12
CA VAL A 65 4.63 -10.89 -5.34
C VAL A 65 4.86 -10.61 -6.81
N LYS A 66 3.92 -9.94 -7.45
CA LYS A 66 4.07 -9.46 -8.83
C LYS A 66 3.89 -7.96 -8.86
N ILE A 67 4.91 -7.22 -9.30
CA ILE A 67 4.85 -5.77 -9.43
C ILE A 67 4.88 -5.41 -10.91
N THR A 68 3.97 -4.52 -11.30
CA THR A 68 3.91 -3.95 -12.64
C THR A 68 3.97 -2.43 -12.55
N ARG A 69 4.93 -1.82 -13.24
CA ARG A 69 4.98 -0.38 -13.44
C ARG A 69 4.20 0.00 -14.67
N VAL A 70 3.20 0.85 -14.49
CA VAL A 70 2.33 1.33 -15.56
C VAL A 70 2.66 2.78 -15.88
N ARG A 71 2.77 3.06 -17.17
CA ARG A 71 2.91 4.41 -17.73
C ARG A 71 1.78 4.66 -18.70
N GLU A 72 0.92 5.59 -18.39
CA GLU A 72 -0.22 5.94 -19.23
C GLU A 72 -0.26 7.44 -19.54
N GLN A 73 -0.89 7.78 -20.66
CA GLN A 73 -1.08 9.17 -21.02
C GLN A 73 -2.14 9.81 -20.10
N TYR A 74 -1.75 10.85 -19.34
CA TYR A 74 -2.70 11.63 -18.54
C TYR A 74 -3.38 12.74 -19.38
N ASN A 75 -2.58 13.48 -20.14
CA ASN A 75 -3.06 14.49 -21.09
C ASN A 75 -2.02 14.71 -22.21
N LYS A 76 -2.29 15.62 -23.16
CA LYS A 76 -1.40 15.85 -24.31
C LYS A 76 0.06 16.14 -23.95
N LYS A 77 0.35 16.56 -22.70
CA LYS A 77 1.69 17.00 -22.28
C LYS A 77 2.29 16.14 -21.16
N LYS A 78 1.52 15.29 -20.48
CA LYS A 78 1.94 14.60 -19.28
C LYS A 78 1.56 13.13 -19.28
N MET A 79 2.45 12.36 -18.71
CA MET A 79 2.24 10.95 -18.37
C MET A 79 1.81 10.81 -16.91
N ARG A 80 1.21 9.69 -16.58
CA ARG A 80 1.02 9.16 -15.23
C ARG A 80 1.90 7.92 -15.10
N GLU A 81 2.57 7.79 -13.96
CA GLU A 81 3.36 6.61 -13.64
C GLU A 81 2.95 6.09 -12.26
N TYR A 82 2.72 4.80 -12.17
CA TYR A 82 2.40 4.13 -10.92
C TYR A 82 2.86 2.67 -10.96
N CYS A 83 3.06 2.10 -9.80
CA CYS A 83 3.34 0.68 -9.62
C CYS A 83 2.18 0.02 -8.90
N VAL A 84 1.79 -1.15 -9.39
CA VAL A 84 0.82 -2.03 -8.75
C VAL A 84 1.54 -3.29 -8.34
N ALA A 85 1.45 -3.63 -7.06
CA ALA A 85 1.87 -4.92 -6.54
C ALA A 85 0.64 -5.77 -6.22
N GLU A 86 0.56 -6.94 -6.82
CA GLU A 86 -0.34 -8.00 -6.45
C GLU A 86 0.43 -8.98 -5.56
N ILE A 87 -0.10 -9.23 -4.37
CA ILE A 87 0.59 -9.98 -3.33
C ILE A 87 -0.34 -11.08 -2.84
N TRP A 88 0.10 -12.33 -3.01
CA TRP A 88 -0.48 -13.49 -2.38
C TRP A 88 0.45 -13.96 -1.27
N ALA A 89 -0.04 -13.92 -0.04
CA ALA A 89 0.67 -14.35 1.15
C ALA A 89 0.07 -15.65 1.69
N SER A 90 0.67 -16.18 2.73
CA SER A 90 0.14 -17.30 3.53
C SER A 90 0.31 -17.01 5.02
N GLU A 91 -0.21 -17.89 5.87
CA GLU A 91 0.05 -17.84 7.32
C GLU A 91 1.54 -17.93 7.65
N ALA A 92 2.32 -18.63 6.83
CA ALA A 92 3.77 -18.79 7.03
C ALA A 92 4.55 -17.53 6.59
N SER A 93 3.95 -16.68 5.72
CA SER A 93 4.57 -15.44 5.26
C SER A 93 3.56 -14.27 5.31
N PRO A 94 3.07 -13.90 6.51
CA PRO A 94 2.07 -12.86 6.65
C PRO A 94 2.65 -11.47 6.37
N MET A 95 1.75 -10.48 6.28
CA MET A 95 2.15 -9.08 6.34
C MET A 95 2.89 -8.78 7.63
N GLN A 96 3.94 -7.98 7.55
CA GLN A 96 4.75 -7.56 8.69
C GLN A 96 4.97 -6.05 8.69
N ALA A 97 5.14 -5.47 9.86
CA ALA A 97 5.57 -4.09 9.99
C ALA A 97 7.09 -4.01 10.18
N ILE A 98 7.72 -3.25 9.30
CA ILE A 98 9.14 -2.88 9.38
C ILE A 98 9.21 -1.56 10.14
N LEU A 99 9.90 -1.52 11.28
CA LEU A 99 9.92 -0.35 12.16
C LEU A 99 11.32 0.18 12.39
N SER A 100 11.46 1.51 12.35
CA SER A 100 12.70 2.19 12.74
C SER A 100 13.00 2.03 14.24
N ALA A 101 11.95 1.81 15.06
CA ALA A 101 12.03 1.49 16.48
C ALA A 101 11.23 0.21 16.75
N PRO A 102 11.87 -0.97 16.79
CA PRO A 102 11.19 -2.25 16.85
C PRO A 102 10.50 -2.53 18.18
N LYS A 103 10.86 -1.82 19.28
CA LYS A 103 10.30 -2.03 20.62
C LYS A 103 9.77 -0.71 21.22
N GLY A 104 8.78 -0.84 22.11
CA GLY A 104 8.20 0.28 22.85
C GLY A 104 7.31 1.18 21.99
N ARG A 105 6.97 2.38 22.49
CA ARG A 105 6.20 3.35 21.75
C ARG A 105 6.96 3.82 20.51
N LEU A 106 6.22 4.05 19.43
CA LEU A 106 6.82 4.67 18.25
C LEU A 106 7.27 6.08 18.63
N PRO A 107 8.54 6.40 18.38
CA PRO A 107 9.09 7.67 18.85
C PRO A 107 8.52 8.84 18.04
N GLU A 108 8.35 9.93 18.73
CA GLU A 108 8.03 11.21 18.14
C GLU A 108 9.21 11.70 17.30
N GLY A 109 9.17 11.53 16.00
CA GLY A 109 10.10 12.16 15.05
C GLY A 109 11.58 11.79 15.13
N ALA A 110 12.08 11.41 16.30
CA ALA A 110 13.52 11.22 16.55
C ALA A 110 14.11 9.96 15.90
N ASN A 111 13.29 8.97 15.57
CA ASN A 111 13.73 7.71 14.96
C ASN A 111 13.21 7.52 13.53
N GLN A 112 12.89 8.61 12.86
CA GLN A 112 12.62 8.53 11.43
C GLN A 112 13.92 8.35 10.65
N VAL A 113 13.92 7.37 9.79
CA VAL A 113 15.06 7.06 8.92
C VAL A 113 14.59 7.02 7.46
N SER A 114 15.55 7.07 6.53
CA SER A 114 15.21 6.94 5.14
C SER A 114 14.59 5.54 4.87
N PRO A 115 13.63 5.42 3.95
CA PRO A 115 13.08 4.12 3.55
C PRO A 115 14.16 3.14 3.12
N LYS A 116 15.18 3.62 2.41
CA LYS A 116 16.32 2.82 1.99
C LYS A 116 17.03 2.18 3.19
N LEU A 117 17.30 2.95 4.24
CA LEU A 117 17.93 2.42 5.46
C LEU A 117 17.01 1.41 6.19
N LEU A 118 15.68 1.58 6.13
CA LEU A 118 14.75 0.60 6.69
C LEU A 118 14.87 -0.75 5.99
N VAL A 119 14.82 -0.78 4.66
CA VAL A 119 14.93 -2.04 3.91
C VAL A 119 16.34 -2.63 3.92
N GLU A 120 17.39 -1.82 4.09
CA GLU A 120 18.76 -2.30 4.31
C GLU A 120 18.91 -3.01 5.66
N LYS A 121 18.27 -2.47 6.71
CA LYS A 121 18.31 -3.06 8.06
C LYS A 121 17.33 -4.22 8.25
N HIS A 122 16.29 -4.25 7.47
CA HIS A 122 15.25 -5.27 7.49
C HIS A 122 15.03 -5.79 6.06
N PRO A 123 15.95 -6.65 5.56
CA PRO A 123 15.83 -7.21 4.22
C PRO A 123 14.49 -7.91 4.03
N CYS A 124 13.83 -7.66 2.92
CA CYS A 124 12.53 -8.23 2.62
C CYS A 124 12.32 -8.30 1.10
N VAL A 125 11.39 -9.14 0.70
CA VAL A 125 11.00 -9.27 -0.71
C VAL A 125 10.29 -8.02 -1.20
N PHE A 126 9.33 -7.54 -0.40
CA PHE A 126 8.51 -6.37 -0.72
C PHE A 126 8.41 -5.44 0.47
N ALA A 127 8.51 -4.15 0.22
CA ALA A 127 8.16 -3.12 1.19
C ALA A 127 7.51 -1.90 0.53
N MET A 128 6.61 -1.25 1.27
CA MET A 128 5.97 -0.01 0.86
C MET A 128 5.78 0.95 2.04
N SER A 129 5.55 2.22 1.76
CA SER A 129 5.22 3.20 2.80
C SER A 129 3.99 2.79 3.60
N ASP A 130 4.01 3.11 4.90
CA ASP A 130 2.90 2.92 5.82
C ASP A 130 2.11 4.22 6.08
N ASP A 131 1.50 4.34 7.24
CA ASP A 131 0.63 5.44 7.65
C ASP A 131 1.25 6.42 8.64
N PHE A 132 2.48 6.20 9.08
CA PHE A 132 3.04 6.90 10.23
C PHE A 132 3.42 8.36 9.92
N TYR A 133 2.41 9.21 9.85
CA TYR A 133 2.53 10.63 9.53
C TYR A 133 2.94 11.51 10.74
N GLY A 134 2.36 11.26 11.91
CA GLY A 134 2.44 12.16 13.06
C GLY A 134 3.85 12.46 13.55
N SER A 135 4.75 11.47 13.52
CA SER A 135 6.12 11.61 14.01
C SER A 135 7.00 12.57 13.21
N ARG A 136 6.59 12.94 12.00
CA ARG A 136 7.40 13.75 11.09
C ARG A 136 7.48 15.22 11.41
N GLN A 137 6.70 15.71 12.39
CA GLN A 137 6.60 17.14 12.66
C GLN A 137 6.50 17.44 14.15
N LYS A 138 7.53 17.03 14.92
CA LYS A 138 7.60 17.19 16.37
C LYS A 138 7.18 18.57 16.88
N GLY A 139 7.66 19.65 16.28
CA GLY A 139 7.33 21.01 16.71
C GLY A 139 5.92 21.49 16.34
N ILE A 140 5.22 20.79 15.46
CA ILE A 140 3.85 21.13 15.02
C ILE A 140 2.82 20.34 15.82
N LEU A 141 3.12 19.11 16.22
CA LEU A 141 2.29 18.31 17.11
C LEU A 141 2.00 18.99 18.44
N GLU A 142 3.01 19.58 19.05
CA GLU A 142 2.90 20.30 20.30
C GLU A 142 2.03 21.56 20.20
N LYS A 143 2.08 22.27 19.08
CA LYS A 143 1.39 23.55 18.89
C LYS A 143 -0.05 23.43 18.39
N THR A 144 -0.38 22.44 17.60
CA THR A 144 -1.70 22.39 16.93
C THR A 144 -2.56 21.21 17.32
N GLY A 145 -2.03 20.20 18.00
CA GLY A 145 -2.75 18.96 18.34
C GLY A 145 -3.31 18.17 17.14
N SER A 146 -3.01 18.62 15.92
CA SER A 146 -3.76 18.31 14.72
C SER A 146 -3.11 17.27 13.80
N ARG A 147 -1.95 16.73 14.18
CA ARG A 147 -1.21 15.76 13.38
C ARG A 147 -0.74 14.58 14.23
N GLN A 148 -1.57 14.17 15.16
CA GLN A 148 -1.30 12.96 15.93
C GLN A 148 -1.47 11.73 15.03
N PRO A 149 -0.67 10.67 15.23
CA PRO A 149 -0.93 9.39 14.61
C PRO A 149 -2.29 8.84 15.06
N GLY A 150 -2.91 8.03 14.24
CA GLY A 150 -4.07 7.24 14.65
C GLY A 150 -3.69 6.10 15.59
N VAL A 151 -4.60 5.16 15.80
CA VAL A 151 -4.29 3.91 16.52
C VAL A 151 -3.21 3.16 15.77
N ILE A 152 -2.11 2.82 16.46
CA ILE A 152 -0.99 2.07 15.89
C ILE A 152 -0.79 0.77 16.63
N ILE A 153 -1.15 -0.32 15.98
CA ILE A 153 -0.77 -1.69 16.34
C ILE A 153 0.19 -2.19 15.27
N ARG A 154 1.31 -2.78 15.67
CA ARG A 154 2.29 -3.38 14.76
C ARG A 154 2.77 -4.69 15.32
N ASN A 155 2.65 -5.75 14.51
CA ASN A 155 3.04 -7.11 14.89
C ASN A 155 2.40 -7.57 16.22
N GLY A 156 1.10 -7.26 16.42
CA GLY A 156 0.35 -7.62 17.63
C GLY A 156 0.65 -6.77 18.87
N GLU A 157 1.44 -5.71 18.76
CA GLU A 157 1.77 -4.82 19.88
C GLU A 157 1.16 -3.43 19.70
N ILE A 158 0.57 -2.87 20.76
CA ILE A 158 0.11 -1.47 20.78
C ILE A 158 1.34 -0.56 20.81
N ARG A 159 1.50 0.25 19.76
CA ARG A 159 2.59 1.20 19.64
C ARG A 159 2.14 2.65 19.92
N TRP A 160 0.85 2.93 19.74
CA TRP A 160 0.22 4.21 20.04
C TRP A 160 -1.27 4.05 20.28
N GLU A 161 -1.74 4.55 21.41
CA GLU A 161 -3.16 4.42 21.84
C GLU A 161 -3.96 5.70 21.66
N LYS A 162 -3.30 6.86 21.85
CA LYS A 162 -3.99 8.14 21.93
C LYS A 162 -4.22 8.69 20.54
N THR A 163 -5.45 8.61 20.10
CA THR A 163 -5.92 9.33 18.95
C THR A 163 -6.73 10.52 19.39
N LYS A 164 -6.38 11.70 18.92
CA LYS A 164 -7.30 12.81 18.90
C LYS A 164 -7.71 12.96 17.44
N ALA A 165 -8.90 12.42 17.12
CA ALA A 165 -9.45 12.69 15.80
C ALA A 165 -9.54 14.19 15.60
N PRO A 166 -9.25 14.71 14.42
CA PRO A 166 -9.47 16.11 14.12
C PRO A 166 -10.95 16.44 14.35
N GLU A 167 -11.23 17.59 14.98
CA GLU A 167 -12.59 18.10 15.19
C GLU A 167 -13.35 18.25 13.86
N SER A 168 -12.60 18.52 12.79
CA SER A 168 -13.07 18.41 11.41
C SER A 168 -12.34 17.23 10.76
N ARG A 169 -13.06 16.19 10.42
CA ARG A 169 -12.58 15.02 9.68
C ARG A 169 -11.89 15.40 8.35
N TYR A 170 -12.15 16.59 7.87
CA TYR A 170 -11.87 17.08 6.52
C TYR A 170 -11.08 18.38 6.48
N GLY A 171 -10.16 18.58 7.41
CA GLY A 171 -9.27 19.74 7.37
C GLY A 171 -8.25 19.65 6.24
N ARG A 172 -7.98 20.78 5.56
CA ARG A 172 -6.89 20.88 4.58
C ARG A 172 -5.58 20.32 5.15
N HIS A 173 -4.92 19.44 4.42
CA HIS A 173 -3.62 18.86 4.74
C HIS A 173 -3.57 17.97 5.99
N ARG A 174 -4.68 17.41 6.44
CA ARG A 174 -4.74 16.49 7.58
C ARG A 174 -5.29 15.14 7.16
N PRO A 175 -4.67 14.02 7.57
CA PRO A 175 -5.27 12.72 7.43
C PRO A 175 -6.53 12.65 8.31
N CYS A 176 -7.56 11.97 7.86
CA CYS A 176 -8.79 11.80 8.64
C CYS A 176 -8.67 10.71 9.70
N LEU A 177 -7.57 9.95 9.71
CA LEU A 177 -7.23 8.87 10.64
C LEU A 177 -8.22 7.70 10.62
N ASP A 178 -8.87 7.47 9.48
CA ASP A 178 -9.57 6.22 9.24
C ASP A 178 -8.58 5.05 9.29
N VAL A 179 -9.06 3.90 9.70
CA VAL A 179 -8.22 2.76 10.06
C VAL A 179 -8.46 1.59 9.12
N LEU A 180 -7.38 0.97 8.67
CA LEU A 180 -7.37 -0.37 8.11
C LEU A 180 -6.78 -1.31 9.16
N ALA A 181 -7.58 -2.19 9.72
CA ALA A 181 -7.14 -3.26 10.60
C ALA A 181 -6.81 -4.50 9.78
N VAL A 182 -5.67 -5.13 10.08
CA VAL A 182 -5.22 -6.40 9.50
C VAL A 182 -5.26 -7.44 10.60
N TYR A 183 -5.89 -8.56 10.34
CA TYR A 183 -6.10 -9.64 11.30
C TYR A 183 -5.16 -10.81 11.05
N GLY A 184 -5.00 -11.68 12.07
CA GLY A 184 -4.10 -12.82 11.98
C GLY A 184 -4.47 -13.87 10.93
N ASP A 185 -5.73 -13.89 10.49
CA ASP A 185 -6.24 -14.75 9.42
C ASP A 185 -6.02 -14.16 8.01
N GLY A 186 -5.24 -13.10 7.91
CA GLY A 186 -4.96 -12.40 6.64
C GLY A 186 -6.10 -11.49 6.16
N SER A 187 -7.21 -11.41 6.88
CA SER A 187 -8.30 -10.50 6.52
C SER A 187 -7.98 -9.04 6.87
N MET A 188 -8.67 -8.12 6.20
CA MET A 188 -8.63 -6.69 6.50
C MET A 188 -10.04 -6.14 6.68
N LYS A 189 -10.15 -5.09 7.49
CA LYS A 189 -11.40 -4.34 7.66
C LYS A 189 -11.10 -2.85 7.82
N THR A 190 -11.86 -2.04 7.11
CA THR A 190 -11.81 -0.57 7.24
C THR A 190 -12.76 -0.09 8.32
N TYR A 191 -12.34 0.97 9.02
CA TYR A 191 -13.12 1.63 10.06
C TYR A 191 -12.95 3.14 9.96
N VAL A 192 -13.98 3.86 10.38
CA VAL A 192 -13.86 5.30 10.60
C VAL A 192 -12.93 5.59 11.78
N SER A 193 -12.32 6.76 11.80
CA SER A 193 -11.50 7.20 12.93
C SER A 193 -12.26 7.12 14.25
N ASN A 194 -11.59 6.71 15.32
CA ASN A 194 -12.16 6.51 16.68
C ASN A 194 -13.28 5.45 16.79
N ALA A 195 -13.37 4.53 15.85
CA ALA A 195 -14.35 3.44 15.94
C ALA A 195 -14.09 2.53 17.15
N MET A 196 -12.82 2.31 17.48
CA MET A 196 -12.38 1.44 18.58
C MET A 196 -11.09 1.97 19.20
N THR A 197 -10.82 1.58 20.43
CA THR A 197 -9.53 1.74 21.12
C THR A 197 -8.51 0.74 20.56
N ALA A 198 -7.24 0.96 20.84
CA ALA A 198 -6.18 0.00 20.43
C ALA A 198 -6.40 -1.39 21.05
N GLN A 199 -6.83 -1.44 22.31
CA GLN A 199 -7.12 -2.70 22.99
C GLN A 199 -8.29 -3.45 22.33
N GLU A 200 -9.38 -2.75 21.99
CA GLU A 200 -10.52 -3.38 21.30
C GLU A 200 -10.16 -3.95 19.93
N TYR A 201 -9.23 -3.31 19.19
CA TYR A 201 -8.69 -3.88 17.96
C TYR A 201 -7.90 -5.18 18.24
N LEU A 202 -7.03 -5.19 19.26
CA LEU A 202 -6.28 -6.39 19.65
C LEU A 202 -7.20 -7.51 20.10
N ASP A 203 -8.20 -7.20 20.92
CA ASP A 203 -9.18 -8.18 21.43
C ASP A 203 -9.98 -8.84 20.30
N LYS A 204 -10.11 -8.15 19.15
CA LYS A 204 -10.68 -8.68 17.91
C LYS A 204 -9.67 -9.44 17.04
N GLY A 205 -8.43 -9.56 17.46
CA GLY A 205 -7.39 -10.29 16.72
C GLY A 205 -6.62 -9.46 15.69
N ALA A 206 -6.70 -8.13 15.74
CA ALA A 206 -5.91 -7.29 14.85
C ALA A 206 -4.41 -7.39 15.19
N ILE A 207 -3.59 -7.69 14.20
CA ILE A 207 -2.13 -7.73 14.31
C ILE A 207 -1.48 -6.42 13.85
N HIS A 208 -2.16 -5.68 12.97
CA HIS A 208 -1.79 -4.33 12.56
C HIS A 208 -3.01 -3.42 12.47
N THR A 209 -2.80 -2.12 12.70
CA THR A 209 -3.74 -1.07 12.32
C THR A 209 -2.99 0.04 11.60
N PHE A 210 -3.42 0.39 10.40
CA PHE A 210 -2.89 1.53 9.66
C PHE A 210 -3.93 2.65 9.71
N ALA A 211 -3.54 3.83 10.17
CA ALA A 211 -4.46 4.95 10.37
C ALA A 211 -3.97 6.20 9.65
N PHE A 212 -4.49 6.44 8.47
CA PHE A 212 -4.22 7.63 7.67
C PHE A 212 -5.51 8.11 6.99
N GLY A 213 -5.97 7.36 6.02
CA GLY A 213 -7.26 7.55 5.39
C GLY A 213 -7.32 8.63 4.32
N PRO A 214 -8.51 8.74 3.82
CA PRO A 214 -9.72 8.01 4.20
C PRO A 214 -9.67 6.53 3.79
N TRP A 215 -10.63 5.76 4.34
CA TRP A 215 -10.91 4.50 3.69
C TRP A 215 -11.45 4.77 2.27
N LEU A 216 -11.01 3.97 1.33
CA LEU A 216 -11.35 4.11 -0.09
C LEU A 216 -12.44 3.12 -0.49
N ILE A 217 -12.36 1.90 0.03
CA ILE A 217 -13.29 0.81 -0.23
C ILE A 217 -13.61 0.13 1.10
N SER A 218 -14.88 -0.15 1.32
CA SER A 218 -15.38 -0.95 2.42
C SER A 218 -16.48 -1.88 1.91
N GLU A 219 -16.36 -3.19 2.20
CA GLU A 219 -17.32 -4.21 1.75
C GLU A 219 -17.58 -4.15 0.24
N GLY A 220 -16.52 -3.91 -0.56
CA GLY A 220 -16.59 -3.81 -2.02
C GLY A 220 -17.25 -2.54 -2.55
N LYS A 221 -17.49 -1.53 -1.70
CA LYS A 221 -18.11 -0.26 -2.10
C LYS A 221 -17.14 0.90 -1.94
N ILE A 222 -17.03 1.73 -2.96
CA ILE A 222 -16.25 2.96 -2.91
C ILE A 222 -16.86 3.95 -1.92
N ASN A 223 -15.99 4.63 -1.20
CA ASN A 223 -16.34 5.76 -0.34
C ASN A 223 -16.52 7.05 -1.18
N GLU A 224 -17.56 7.10 -1.98
CA GLU A 224 -17.78 8.22 -2.90
C GLU A 224 -17.95 9.55 -2.17
N LYS A 225 -18.73 9.56 -1.09
CA LYS A 225 -19.05 10.78 -0.36
C LYS A 225 -17.84 11.34 0.36
N GLU A 226 -17.10 10.50 1.04
CA GLU A 226 -15.99 10.93 1.88
C GLU A 226 -14.68 11.08 1.07
N ALA A 227 -14.53 10.31 -0.01
CA ALA A 227 -13.39 10.44 -0.90
C ALA A 227 -13.44 11.68 -1.79
N VAL A 228 -14.62 12.21 -2.09
CA VAL A 228 -14.79 13.34 -3.03
C VAL A 228 -15.10 14.64 -2.31
N GLU A 229 -15.95 14.63 -1.30
CA GLU A 229 -16.47 15.85 -0.69
C GLU A 229 -15.70 16.35 0.53
N GLY A 230 -14.90 15.53 1.15
CA GLY A 230 -14.54 15.77 2.53
C GLY A 230 -13.10 16.15 2.82
N CYS A 231 -12.13 15.81 2.01
CA CYS A 231 -10.73 16.16 2.26
C CYS A 231 -10.24 17.19 1.25
N GLY A 232 -9.83 18.35 1.72
CA GLY A 232 -9.36 19.42 0.85
C GLY A 232 -8.13 19.09 0.00
N TYR A 233 -7.43 17.98 0.26
CA TYR A 233 -6.36 17.48 -0.61
C TYR A 233 -6.81 16.38 -1.58
N TYR A 234 -8.06 15.92 -1.51
CA TYR A 234 -8.61 14.94 -2.44
C TYR A 234 -8.70 15.42 -3.87
N GLU A 235 -8.98 16.70 -4.02
CA GLU A 235 -9.02 17.34 -5.32
C GLU A 235 -7.63 17.55 -5.92
N GLN A 236 -6.58 17.40 -5.11
CA GLN A 236 -5.22 17.64 -5.56
C GLN A 236 -4.63 16.38 -6.18
N MET A 237 -3.85 16.57 -7.23
CA MET A 237 -3.08 15.51 -7.85
C MET A 237 -1.74 15.39 -7.12
N GLU A 238 -1.60 14.31 -6.37
CA GLU A 238 -0.44 14.05 -5.51
C GLU A 238 0.12 12.64 -5.76
N PRO A 239 1.37 12.39 -5.35
CA PRO A 239 1.83 11.02 -5.17
C PRO A 239 1.01 10.37 -4.08
N LEU A 240 0.37 9.25 -4.37
CA LEU A 240 -0.51 8.54 -3.45
C LEU A 240 -0.03 7.11 -3.22
N THR A 241 -0.41 6.57 -2.08
CA THR A 241 -0.18 5.18 -1.70
C THR A 241 -1.48 4.57 -1.22
N GLY A 242 -1.85 3.43 -1.77
CA GLY A 242 -3.04 2.68 -1.36
C GLY A 242 -2.71 1.23 -1.10
N LEU A 243 -3.39 0.66 -0.11
CA LEU A 243 -3.37 -0.75 0.19
C LEU A 243 -4.80 -1.25 0.31
N GLY A 244 -5.10 -2.35 -0.35
CA GLY A 244 -6.39 -3.03 -0.27
C GLY A 244 -6.26 -4.53 -0.21
N MET A 245 -7.34 -5.18 0.19
CA MET A 245 -7.51 -6.62 0.22
C MET A 245 -8.61 -7.03 -0.76
N VAL A 246 -8.34 -8.04 -1.57
CA VAL A 246 -9.34 -8.70 -2.43
C VAL A 246 -10.07 -9.78 -1.64
N GLU A 247 -9.30 -10.68 -1.05
CA GLU A 247 -9.71 -11.73 -0.12
C GLU A 247 -8.59 -11.94 0.92
N PRO A 248 -8.79 -12.67 2.01
CA PRO A 248 -7.73 -12.96 2.99
C PRO A 248 -6.46 -13.46 2.32
N TYR A 249 -5.32 -12.89 2.71
CA TYR A 249 -3.98 -13.14 2.13
C TYR A 249 -3.80 -12.72 0.66
N HIS A 250 -4.76 -12.06 0.03
CA HIS A 250 -4.63 -11.47 -1.31
C HIS A 250 -4.74 -9.95 -1.23
N TYR A 251 -3.64 -9.26 -1.47
CA TYR A 251 -3.53 -7.82 -1.30
C TYR A 251 -3.10 -7.12 -2.59
N ILE A 252 -3.59 -5.90 -2.77
CA ILE A 252 -3.19 -5.00 -3.83
C ILE A 252 -2.58 -3.75 -3.21
N ALA A 253 -1.36 -3.44 -3.60
CA ALA A 253 -0.69 -2.21 -3.22
C ALA A 253 -0.45 -1.33 -4.45
N ILE A 254 -0.82 -0.04 -4.38
CA ILE A 254 -0.61 0.92 -5.46
C ILE A 254 0.19 2.09 -4.93
N VAL A 255 1.29 2.40 -5.60
CA VAL A 255 2.10 3.61 -5.35
C VAL A 255 2.16 4.44 -6.60
N VAL A 256 1.70 5.68 -6.50
CA VAL A 256 1.65 6.63 -7.61
C VAL A 256 2.72 7.68 -7.45
N HIS A 257 3.36 8.04 -8.54
CA HIS A 257 4.46 8.99 -8.59
C HIS A 257 4.02 10.31 -9.26
N GLY A 258 4.66 11.40 -8.86
CA GLY A 258 4.59 12.69 -9.55
C GLY A 258 3.59 13.70 -9.01
N ARG A 259 3.77 14.95 -9.44
CA ARG A 259 2.96 16.12 -9.10
C ARG A 259 2.59 16.91 -10.34
N PRO A 260 1.57 17.79 -10.29
CA PRO A 260 1.14 18.56 -11.48
C PRO A 260 2.24 19.38 -12.16
N LYS A 261 3.27 19.79 -11.45
CA LYS A 261 4.42 20.55 -11.99
C LYS A 261 5.59 19.68 -12.42
N GLU A 262 5.56 18.38 -12.16
CA GLU A 262 6.62 17.43 -12.49
C GLU A 262 6.34 16.74 -13.84
N LYS A 263 7.25 15.84 -14.24
CA LYS A 263 7.12 15.00 -15.45
C LYS A 263 5.86 14.13 -15.40
N TYR A 264 5.58 13.54 -14.24
CA TYR A 264 4.41 12.71 -13.98
C TYR A 264 3.38 13.48 -13.18
N ALA A 265 2.11 13.23 -13.44
CA ALA A 265 1.05 14.09 -12.96
C ALA A 265 0.58 13.85 -11.53
N GLY A 266 0.85 12.68 -10.96
CA GLY A 266 0.16 12.22 -9.75
C GLY A 266 -1.29 11.86 -10.02
N VAL A 267 -2.08 11.59 -8.98
CA VAL A 267 -3.49 11.23 -9.09
C VAL A 267 -4.33 11.83 -7.97
N ARG A 268 -5.65 11.83 -8.16
CA ARG A 268 -6.63 12.11 -7.10
C ARG A 268 -6.98 10.84 -6.35
N LEU A 269 -7.52 10.98 -5.16
CA LEU A 269 -7.94 9.83 -4.34
C LEU A 269 -9.07 9.03 -4.98
N SER A 270 -10.00 9.67 -5.68
CA SER A 270 -11.03 8.98 -6.45
C SER A 270 -10.43 8.02 -7.48
N TRP A 271 -9.40 8.46 -8.21
CA TRP A 271 -8.70 7.58 -9.15
C TRP A 271 -8.05 6.38 -8.46
N LEU A 272 -7.47 6.58 -7.27
CA LEU A 272 -6.86 5.49 -6.49
C LEU A 272 -7.92 4.48 -6.03
N ALA A 273 -9.08 4.97 -5.58
CA ALA A 273 -10.22 4.15 -5.20
C ALA A 273 -10.72 3.31 -6.39
N ASP A 274 -10.92 3.95 -7.56
CA ASP A 274 -11.34 3.27 -8.78
C ASP A 274 -10.36 2.16 -9.16
N ARG A 275 -9.05 2.43 -9.12
CA ARG A 275 -8.02 1.41 -9.45
C ARG A 275 -8.05 0.24 -8.48
N LEU A 276 -8.12 0.48 -7.18
CA LEU A 276 -8.20 -0.59 -6.18
C LEU A 276 -9.47 -1.43 -6.35
N LEU A 277 -10.61 -0.79 -6.70
CA LEU A 277 -11.85 -1.52 -6.99
C LEU A 277 -11.74 -2.36 -8.27
N GLU A 278 -11.11 -1.84 -9.32
CA GLU A 278 -10.87 -2.58 -10.57
C GLU A 278 -10.01 -3.84 -10.36
N TYR A 279 -9.10 -3.81 -9.39
CA TYR A 279 -8.33 -4.98 -8.94
C TYR A 279 -9.13 -5.90 -8.00
N GLY A 280 -10.40 -5.60 -7.74
CA GLY A 280 -11.30 -6.44 -6.94
C GLY A 280 -11.19 -6.24 -5.43
N CYS A 281 -10.56 -5.17 -4.95
CA CYS A 281 -10.46 -4.92 -3.52
C CYS A 281 -11.83 -4.77 -2.87
N THR A 282 -12.01 -5.45 -1.74
CA THR A 282 -13.20 -5.36 -0.89
C THR A 282 -13.02 -4.42 0.28
N GLU A 283 -11.77 -4.22 0.73
CA GLU A 283 -11.36 -3.27 1.76
C GLU A 283 -10.12 -2.52 1.26
N ALA A 284 -10.06 -1.19 1.39
CA ALA A 284 -8.89 -0.41 1.00
C ALA A 284 -8.78 0.92 1.74
N LEU A 285 -7.53 1.30 2.05
CA LEU A 285 -7.19 2.56 2.70
C LEU A 285 -6.17 3.35 1.88
N ASN A 286 -6.34 4.67 1.87
CA ASN A 286 -5.26 5.58 1.47
C ASN A 286 -4.24 5.70 2.61
N LEU A 287 -2.98 5.46 2.28
CA LEU A 287 -1.83 5.56 3.19
C LEU A 287 -1.04 6.86 2.96
N ASP A 288 0.04 7.05 3.73
CA ASP A 288 0.88 8.23 3.58
C ASP A 288 1.54 8.27 2.21
N GLY A 289 1.30 9.34 1.52
CA GLY A 289 1.78 9.62 0.17
C GLY A 289 2.78 10.78 0.11
N GLY A 290 2.76 11.51 -0.99
CA GLY A 290 3.65 12.64 -1.18
C GLY A 290 5.12 12.19 -1.20
N GLY A 291 5.95 12.82 -0.39
CA GLY A 291 7.39 12.50 -0.30
C GLY A 291 7.71 11.17 0.39
N THR A 292 6.73 10.43 0.89
CA THR A 292 6.92 9.09 1.47
C THR A 292 6.40 7.97 0.57
N ALA A 293 5.65 8.31 -0.49
CA ALA A 293 5.15 7.31 -1.42
C ALA A 293 6.31 6.51 -2.03
N CYS A 294 6.50 5.26 -1.61
CA CYS A 294 7.58 4.40 -2.09
C CYS A 294 7.18 2.93 -2.08
N MET A 295 7.82 2.18 -2.96
CA MET A 295 7.72 0.73 -3.08
C MET A 295 9.09 0.17 -3.37
N PHE A 296 9.45 -0.91 -2.71
CA PHE A 296 10.73 -1.60 -2.83
C PHE A 296 10.50 -3.06 -3.18
N PHE A 297 11.39 -3.61 -3.98
CA PHE A 297 11.49 -5.02 -4.28
C PHE A 297 12.92 -5.48 -4.04
N ASN A 298 13.12 -6.50 -3.21
CA ASN A 298 14.44 -7.00 -2.79
C ASN A 298 15.40 -5.86 -2.39
N GLY A 299 14.94 -4.94 -1.56
CA GLY A 299 15.73 -3.82 -1.07
C GLY A 299 15.97 -2.68 -2.08
N LYS A 300 15.53 -2.81 -3.34
CA LYS A 300 15.69 -1.81 -4.39
C LYS A 300 14.40 -1.04 -4.65
N PRO A 301 14.44 0.30 -4.84
CA PRO A 301 13.24 1.06 -5.18
C PRO A 301 12.73 0.67 -6.58
N VAL A 302 11.43 0.38 -6.66
CA VAL A 302 10.75 0.04 -7.92
C VAL A 302 10.53 1.28 -8.79
N ILE A 303 10.22 2.41 -8.17
CA ILE A 303 10.11 3.71 -8.83
C ILE A 303 11.46 4.41 -8.74
N GLN A 304 12.13 4.57 -9.88
CA GLN A 304 13.41 5.24 -9.95
C GLN A 304 13.24 6.76 -10.13
N GLY A 305 14.19 7.53 -9.59
CA GLY A 305 14.26 8.98 -9.79
C GLY A 305 13.21 9.77 -9.02
N GLN A 306 12.64 9.20 -7.97
CA GLN A 306 11.92 10.00 -6.99
C GLN A 306 12.92 10.94 -6.30
N PRO A 307 12.65 12.27 -6.28
CA PRO A 307 13.43 13.15 -5.46
C PRO A 307 13.28 12.75 -3.99
N ASP A 308 14.29 12.98 -3.22
CA ASP A 308 14.49 12.69 -1.80
C ASP A 308 13.24 12.19 -1.05
N LEU A 309 13.15 10.87 -0.92
CA LEU A 309 12.13 10.25 -0.08
C LEU A 309 12.30 10.76 1.35
N ARG A 310 11.22 11.25 1.93
CA ARG A 310 11.23 11.68 3.32
C ARG A 310 11.46 10.50 4.24
N SER A 311 12.15 10.75 5.34
CA SER A 311 12.29 9.80 6.43
C SER A 311 10.92 9.40 6.99
N MET A 312 10.79 8.16 7.42
CA MET A 312 9.56 7.56 7.95
C MET A 312 9.85 6.67 9.16
N GLY A 313 8.83 6.40 9.96
CA GLY A 313 8.92 5.58 11.17
C GLY A 313 8.76 4.10 10.92
N GLY A 314 8.18 3.72 9.79
CA GLY A 314 7.91 2.33 9.45
C GLY A 314 7.54 2.14 7.99
N MET A 315 7.42 0.86 7.60
CA MET A 315 6.96 0.40 6.31
C MET A 315 6.13 -0.88 6.48
N ILE A 316 5.30 -1.17 5.51
CA ILE A 316 4.63 -2.46 5.36
C ILE A 316 5.55 -3.37 4.57
N GLY A 317 5.77 -4.58 5.03
CA GLY A 317 6.67 -5.55 4.42
C GLY A 317 6.08 -6.94 4.27
N PHE A 318 6.64 -7.69 3.31
CA PHE A 318 6.38 -9.11 3.10
C PHE A 318 7.70 -9.84 2.81
N GLY A 319 7.78 -11.11 3.26
CA GLY A 319 8.96 -11.92 3.06
C GLY A 319 10.20 -11.31 3.72
N LEU A 320 10.09 -10.94 5.01
CA LEU A 320 11.23 -10.49 5.79
C LEU A 320 12.26 -11.64 5.91
N ARG A 321 13.51 -11.28 5.72
CA ARG A 321 14.65 -12.18 5.82
C ARG A 321 15.41 -11.89 7.10
N GLU A 322 16.01 -12.89 7.71
CA GLU A 322 16.93 -12.66 8.83
C GLU A 322 18.09 -11.79 8.33
N SER A 323 18.42 -10.75 9.08
CA SER A 323 19.65 -9.98 8.84
C SER A 323 20.85 -10.83 9.21
N GLU A 324 21.76 -11.04 8.27
CA GLU A 324 23.07 -11.68 8.53
C GLU A 324 23.86 -10.98 9.63
#